data_312c6ed1b4da034d20504b08701d8d4f
#
_entry.id   312c6ed1b4da034d20504b08701d8d4f
#
_cell.length_a   1.000
_cell.length_b   1.000
_cell.length_c   1.000
_cell.angle_alpha   90.00
_cell.angle_beta   90.00
_cell.angle_gamma   90.00
#
_symmetry.space_group_name_H-M   'P 1'
#
loop_
_entity.id
_entity.type
_entity.pdbx_description
1 polymer ?
#
loop_
_entity_poly.entity_id
_entity_poly.type
_entity_poly.pdbx_seq_one_letter_code
_entity_poly.pdbx_strand_id
1 'polypeptide(L)'
;MTEQQSAFPRRDAEGRIRTLSDLLGVGLAGVVIGLLVLVLFDVAFAWLGVGEFGQANGWLAVILPAWLFWEDFRAWEFGAPRVVAALVAVATAVVSGLLVAGVATVLPPLLSGVLAATTFTVVYAMIWFPGVRWLDNRTS
;
A
#
# COMPACT_ATOMS: atom_id res chain seq x y z
N MET A 1 -11.64 29.39 0.98
CA MET A 1 -11.06 28.09 0.68
C MET A 1 -12.13 27.02 0.71
N THR A 2 -12.16 26.19 -0.27
CA THR A 2 -13.13 25.10 -0.30
C THR A 2 -12.63 23.91 0.53
N GLU A 3 -13.55 23.10 1.00
CA GLU A 3 -13.21 21.90 1.73
C GLU A 3 -12.36 20.94 0.88
N GLN A 4 -12.57 20.93 -0.43
CA GLN A 4 -11.81 20.07 -1.34
C GLN A 4 -10.33 20.37 -1.33
N GLN A 5 -9.93 21.62 -1.07
CA GLN A 5 -8.53 21.99 -1.02
C GLN A 5 -7.81 21.46 0.21
N SER A 6 -8.56 21.18 1.28
CA SER A 6 -8.01 20.63 2.52
C SER A 6 -8.28 19.14 2.67
N ALA A 7 -8.95 18.51 1.70
CA ALA A 7 -9.25 17.07 1.76
C ALA A 7 -7.96 16.25 1.64
N PHE A 8 -7.89 15.19 2.44
CA PHE A 8 -6.75 14.28 2.41
C PHE A 8 -7.18 12.95 1.78
N PRO A 9 -6.42 12.38 0.83
CA PRO A 9 -5.20 12.93 0.25
C PRO A 9 -5.50 14.05 -0.75
N ARG A 10 -4.59 15.01 -0.85
CA ARG A 10 -4.74 16.10 -1.81
C ARG A 10 -4.46 15.57 -3.21
N ARG A 11 -5.34 15.93 -4.13
CA ARG A 11 -5.24 15.49 -5.52
C ARG A 11 -5.16 16.69 -6.46
N ASP A 12 -4.52 16.50 -7.61
CA ASP A 12 -4.47 17.52 -8.64
C ASP A 12 -5.73 17.44 -9.54
N ALA A 13 -5.77 18.27 -10.58
CA ALA A 13 -6.91 18.33 -11.49
C ALA A 13 -7.17 17.00 -12.21
N GLU A 14 -6.14 16.18 -12.39
CA GLU A 14 -6.22 14.87 -13.05
C GLU A 14 -6.53 13.74 -12.08
N GLY A 15 -6.69 14.03 -10.79
CA GLY A 15 -6.99 13.03 -9.77
C GLY A 15 -5.76 12.32 -9.20
N ARG A 16 -4.57 12.75 -9.56
CA ARG A 16 -3.30 12.19 -9.05
C ARG A 16 -3.02 12.74 -7.66
N ILE A 17 -2.47 11.91 -6.79
CA ILE A 17 -2.07 12.37 -5.45
C ILE A 17 -0.87 13.32 -5.61
N ARG A 18 -0.96 14.48 -4.96
CA ARG A 18 -0.05 15.60 -5.20
C ARG A 18 1.31 15.46 -4.55
N THR A 19 1.37 14.81 -3.38
CA THR A 19 2.62 14.73 -2.62
C THR A 19 2.90 13.30 -2.20
N LEU A 20 4.18 12.96 -2.05
CA LEU A 20 4.59 11.66 -1.56
C LEU A 20 4.10 11.42 -0.14
N SER A 21 4.13 12.46 0.71
CA SER A 21 3.66 12.32 2.08
C SER A 21 2.17 11.98 2.14
N ASP A 22 1.35 12.53 1.26
CA ASP A 22 -0.07 12.17 1.19
C ASP A 22 -0.25 10.73 0.73
N LEU A 23 0.52 10.29 -0.26
CA LEU A 23 0.46 8.90 -0.74
C LEU A 23 0.87 7.92 0.35
N LEU A 24 1.98 8.19 1.04
CA LEU A 24 2.43 7.37 2.15
C LEU A 24 1.41 7.36 3.28
N GLY A 25 0.89 8.52 3.64
CA GLY A 25 -0.06 8.64 4.74
C GLY A 25 -1.34 7.84 4.49
N VAL A 26 -1.93 7.96 3.31
CA VAL A 26 -3.14 7.21 2.98
C VAL A 26 -2.86 5.72 2.84
N GLY A 27 -1.72 5.37 2.24
CA GLY A 27 -1.33 3.97 2.12
C GLY A 27 -1.15 3.31 3.47
N LEU A 28 -0.44 3.98 4.38
CA LEU A 28 -0.22 3.46 5.73
C LEU A 28 -1.51 3.44 6.54
N ALA A 29 -2.39 4.43 6.38
CA ALA A 29 -3.71 4.40 7.00
C ALA A 29 -4.51 3.17 6.52
N GLY A 30 -4.40 2.83 5.24
CA GLY A 30 -5.01 1.62 4.69
C GLY A 30 -4.48 0.35 5.34
N VAL A 31 -3.16 0.28 5.58
CA VAL A 31 -2.55 -0.86 6.30
C VAL A 31 -3.11 -0.95 7.72
N VAL A 32 -3.23 0.17 8.42
CA VAL A 32 -3.76 0.19 9.79
C VAL A 32 -5.21 -0.28 9.81
N ILE A 33 -6.03 0.19 8.89
CA ILE A 33 -7.42 -0.24 8.78
C ILE A 33 -7.49 -1.75 8.50
N GLY A 34 -6.68 -2.23 7.58
CA GLY A 34 -6.61 -3.65 7.27
C GLY A 34 -6.17 -4.48 8.46
N LEU A 35 -5.18 -4.00 9.22
CA LEU A 35 -4.75 -4.66 10.45
C LEU A 35 -5.89 -4.75 11.46
N LEU A 36 -6.62 -3.64 11.67
CA LEU A 36 -7.74 -3.65 12.62
C LEU A 36 -8.81 -4.65 12.21
N VAL A 37 -9.13 -4.73 10.92
CA VAL A 37 -10.10 -5.72 10.43
C VAL A 37 -9.60 -7.15 10.68
N LEU A 38 -8.32 -7.41 10.39
CA LEU A 38 -7.75 -8.73 10.59
C LEU A 38 -7.72 -9.11 12.07
N VAL A 39 -7.42 -8.16 12.96
CA VAL A 39 -7.45 -8.38 14.41
C VAL A 39 -8.86 -8.73 14.85
N LEU A 40 -9.87 -8.02 14.35
CA LEU A 40 -11.26 -8.32 14.69
C LEU A 40 -11.64 -9.73 14.27
N PHE A 41 -11.27 -10.16 13.06
CA PHE A 41 -11.55 -11.52 12.62
C PHE A 41 -10.80 -12.55 13.46
N ASP A 42 -9.53 -12.29 13.76
CA ASP A 42 -8.74 -13.22 14.58
C ASP A 42 -9.34 -13.39 15.99
N VAL A 43 -9.74 -12.28 16.61
CA VAL A 43 -10.39 -12.33 17.94
C VAL A 43 -11.70 -13.09 17.86
N ALA A 44 -12.52 -12.82 16.84
CA ALA A 44 -13.80 -13.49 16.67
C ALA A 44 -13.63 -15.01 16.49
N PHE A 45 -12.69 -15.42 15.64
CA PHE A 45 -12.46 -16.85 15.40
C PHE A 45 -11.88 -17.54 16.62
N ALA A 46 -10.95 -16.89 17.32
CA ALA A 46 -10.41 -17.46 18.56
C ALA A 46 -11.50 -17.61 19.63
N TRP A 47 -12.38 -16.62 19.74
CA TRP A 47 -13.49 -16.65 20.69
C TRP A 47 -14.49 -17.76 20.35
N LEU A 48 -14.72 -18.01 19.07
CA LEU A 48 -15.59 -19.09 18.61
C LEU A 48 -14.93 -20.47 18.67
N GLY A 49 -13.63 -20.54 19.00
CA GLY A 49 -12.91 -21.79 19.09
C GLY A 49 -12.50 -22.40 17.76
N VAL A 50 -12.52 -21.63 16.66
CA VAL A 50 -12.18 -22.12 15.32
C VAL A 50 -10.80 -21.67 14.84
N GLY A 51 -9.99 -21.08 15.74
CA GLY A 51 -8.63 -20.65 15.40
C GLY A 51 -7.95 -20.00 16.56
N GLU A 52 -6.66 -19.70 16.40
CA GLU A 52 -5.87 -19.02 17.42
C GLU A 52 -5.61 -17.59 16.95
N PHE A 53 -5.47 -16.67 17.91
CA PHE A 53 -5.14 -15.29 17.62
C PHE A 53 -3.74 -15.21 16.97
N GLY A 54 -3.61 -14.37 15.97
CA GLY A 54 -2.33 -14.14 15.29
C GLY A 54 -2.11 -14.98 14.04
N GLN A 55 -3.05 -15.85 13.69
CA GLN A 55 -2.91 -16.75 12.55
C GLN A 55 -3.44 -16.19 11.24
N ALA A 56 -4.16 -15.07 11.25
CA ALA A 56 -4.61 -14.44 10.03
C ALA A 56 -3.40 -13.96 9.20
N ASN A 57 -3.51 -14.09 7.88
CA ASN A 57 -2.43 -13.65 6.98
C ASN A 57 -2.39 -12.12 6.92
N GLY A 58 -1.39 -11.53 7.56
CA GLY A 58 -1.25 -10.09 7.64
C GLY A 58 -1.01 -9.41 6.30
N TRP A 59 -0.57 -10.14 5.27
CA TRP A 59 -0.46 -9.61 3.92
C TRP A 59 -1.78 -9.04 3.40
N LEU A 60 -2.91 -9.54 3.91
CA LEU A 60 -4.22 -9.01 3.50
C LEU A 60 -4.39 -7.53 3.83
N ALA A 61 -3.58 -6.99 4.75
CA ALA A 61 -3.58 -5.55 5.02
C ALA A 61 -3.12 -4.71 3.83
N VAL A 62 -2.55 -5.32 2.78
CA VAL A 62 -2.15 -4.61 1.56
C VAL A 62 -3.33 -4.27 0.65
N ILE A 63 -4.51 -4.82 0.89
CA ILE A 63 -5.65 -4.65 -0.02
C ILE A 63 -6.02 -3.19 -0.21
N LEU A 64 -6.16 -2.43 0.89
CA LEU A 64 -6.51 -1.01 0.79
C LEU A 64 -5.39 -0.16 0.16
N PRO A 65 -4.13 -0.30 0.56
CA PRO A 65 -3.05 0.39 -0.15
C PRO A 65 -2.98 0.03 -1.64
N ALA A 66 -3.17 -1.25 -1.98
CA ALA A 66 -3.16 -1.69 -3.37
C ALA A 66 -4.27 -1.03 -4.18
N TRP A 67 -5.47 -0.90 -3.58
CA TRP A 67 -6.57 -0.21 -4.21
C TRP A 67 -6.23 1.27 -4.46
N LEU A 68 -5.66 1.92 -3.47
CA LEU A 68 -5.22 3.30 -3.59
C LEU A 68 -4.20 3.47 -4.72
N PHE A 69 -3.21 2.57 -4.78
CA PHE A 69 -2.19 2.62 -5.82
C PHE A 69 -2.77 2.40 -7.21
N TRP A 70 -3.75 1.50 -7.32
CA TRP A 70 -4.48 1.29 -8.56
C TRP A 70 -5.22 2.55 -9.01
N GLU A 71 -5.88 3.24 -8.07
CA GLU A 71 -6.57 4.49 -8.37
C GLU A 71 -5.59 5.57 -8.84
N ASP A 72 -4.43 5.70 -8.19
CA ASP A 72 -3.43 6.66 -8.61
C ASP A 72 -2.83 6.28 -9.98
N PHE A 73 -2.61 4.99 -10.22
CA PHE A 73 -2.15 4.50 -11.51
C PHE A 73 -3.12 4.88 -12.63
N ARG A 74 -4.41 4.72 -12.38
CA ARG A 74 -5.43 5.04 -13.38
C ARG A 74 -5.53 6.53 -13.68
N ALA A 75 -5.10 7.37 -12.76
CA ALA A 75 -5.16 8.82 -12.94
C ALA A 75 -4.11 9.31 -13.94
N TRP A 76 -3.12 8.50 -14.27
CA TRP A 76 -2.11 8.83 -15.27
C TRP A 76 -2.56 8.36 -16.65
N GLU A 77 -2.11 9.06 -17.68
CA GLU A 77 -2.40 8.65 -19.06
C GLU A 77 -1.79 7.28 -19.34
N PHE A 78 -2.51 6.48 -20.12
CA PHE A 78 -2.01 5.17 -20.52
C PHE A 78 -0.77 5.34 -21.40
N GLY A 79 0.28 4.62 -21.06
CA GLY A 79 1.53 4.67 -21.80
C GLY A 79 2.69 4.07 -21.00
N ALA A 80 3.86 4.10 -21.63
CA ALA A 80 5.06 3.50 -21.05
C ALA A 80 5.42 4.07 -19.67
N PRO A 81 5.32 5.39 -19.40
CA PRO A 81 5.73 5.90 -18.09
C PRO A 81 5.00 5.23 -16.93
N ARG A 82 3.65 5.15 -16.99
CA ARG A 82 2.91 4.57 -15.85
C ARG A 82 3.12 3.06 -15.76
N VAL A 83 3.22 2.38 -16.89
CA VAL A 83 3.39 0.93 -16.88
C VAL A 83 4.76 0.54 -16.35
N VAL A 84 5.82 1.18 -16.84
CA VAL A 84 7.18 0.89 -16.40
C VAL A 84 7.35 1.22 -14.92
N ALA A 85 6.88 2.40 -14.49
CA ALA A 85 6.99 2.80 -13.08
C ALA A 85 6.23 1.82 -12.18
N ALA A 86 5.02 1.40 -12.58
CA ALA A 86 4.23 0.45 -11.80
C ALA A 86 4.92 -0.92 -11.71
N LEU A 87 5.46 -1.42 -12.82
CA LEU A 87 6.14 -2.72 -12.82
C LEU A 87 7.37 -2.72 -11.93
N VAL A 88 8.19 -1.67 -12.02
CA VAL A 88 9.38 -1.55 -11.18
C VAL A 88 8.98 -1.42 -9.71
N ALA A 89 7.98 -0.58 -9.42
CA ALA A 89 7.53 -0.36 -8.05
C ALA A 89 6.96 -1.63 -7.45
N VAL A 90 6.10 -2.36 -8.18
CA VAL A 90 5.49 -3.60 -7.70
C VAL A 90 6.56 -4.67 -7.48
N ALA A 91 7.44 -4.87 -8.46
CA ALA A 91 8.47 -5.90 -8.34
C ALA A 91 9.37 -5.64 -7.13
N THR A 92 9.83 -4.41 -6.96
CA THR A 92 10.70 -4.05 -5.83
C THR A 92 9.95 -4.15 -4.51
N ALA A 93 8.70 -3.70 -4.48
CA ALA A 93 7.89 -3.73 -3.26
C ALA A 93 7.57 -5.16 -2.83
N VAL A 94 7.24 -6.04 -3.78
CA VAL A 94 6.97 -7.46 -3.48
C VAL A 94 8.23 -8.13 -2.92
N VAL A 95 9.36 -7.94 -3.59
CA VAL A 95 10.63 -8.53 -3.12
C VAL A 95 10.96 -8.01 -1.72
N SER A 96 10.85 -6.71 -1.50
CA SER A 96 11.14 -6.11 -0.19
C SER A 96 10.21 -6.66 0.89
N GLY A 97 8.91 -6.77 0.60
CA GLY A 97 7.95 -7.34 1.54
C GLY A 97 8.23 -8.80 1.86
N LEU A 98 8.57 -9.59 0.85
CA LEU A 98 8.92 -11.01 1.06
C LEU A 98 10.19 -11.16 1.90
N LEU A 99 11.18 -10.28 1.69
CA LEU A 99 12.40 -10.31 2.52
C LEU A 99 12.08 -9.98 3.98
N VAL A 100 11.23 -8.99 4.22
CA VAL A 100 10.80 -8.66 5.59
C VAL A 100 10.05 -9.83 6.22
N ALA A 101 9.12 -10.44 5.50
CA ALA A 101 8.39 -11.60 5.99
C ALA A 101 9.34 -12.75 6.32
N GLY A 102 10.36 -12.97 5.47
CA GLY A 102 11.35 -14.01 5.68
C GLY A 102 12.21 -13.80 6.92
N VAL A 103 12.55 -12.54 7.21
CA VAL A 103 13.31 -12.18 8.42
C VAL A 103 12.42 -12.27 9.66
N ALA A 104 11.14 -11.95 9.53
CA ALA A 104 10.19 -11.87 10.65
C ALA A 104 9.47 -13.20 10.90
N THR A 105 10.04 -14.34 10.51
CA THR A 105 9.38 -15.65 10.65
C THR A 105 9.13 -16.06 12.10
N VAL A 106 9.83 -15.47 13.05
CA VAL A 106 9.59 -15.73 14.47
C VAL A 106 8.28 -15.15 14.98
N LEU A 107 7.68 -14.23 14.21
CA LEU A 107 6.41 -13.61 14.54
C LEU A 107 5.24 -14.42 13.98
N PRO A 108 4.05 -14.33 14.61
CA PRO A 108 2.86 -14.95 14.03
C PRO A 108 2.55 -14.40 12.63
N PRO A 109 1.82 -15.15 11.80
CA PRO A 109 1.52 -14.72 10.43
C PRO A 109 0.86 -13.34 10.34
N LEU A 110 0.02 -12.97 11.31
CA LEU A 110 -0.61 -11.66 11.35
C LEU A 110 0.45 -10.54 11.39
N LEU A 111 1.42 -10.66 12.31
CA LEU A 111 2.42 -9.62 12.51
C LEU A 111 3.45 -9.60 11.38
N SER A 112 3.98 -10.76 11.00
CA SER A 112 4.96 -10.83 9.91
C SER A 112 4.36 -10.36 8.60
N GLY A 113 3.12 -10.71 8.34
CA GLY A 113 2.42 -10.29 7.13
C GLY A 113 2.11 -8.79 7.12
N VAL A 114 1.72 -8.21 8.26
CA VAL A 114 1.48 -6.76 8.36
C VAL A 114 2.79 -5.99 8.18
N LEU A 115 3.90 -6.48 8.73
CA LEU A 115 5.20 -5.86 8.49
C LEU A 115 5.57 -5.89 7.01
N ALA A 116 5.31 -7.03 6.35
CA ALA A 116 5.54 -7.16 4.92
C ALA A 116 4.64 -6.21 4.11
N ALA A 117 3.36 -6.12 4.46
CA ALA A 117 2.42 -5.21 3.80
C ALA A 117 2.82 -3.74 3.99
N THR A 118 3.29 -3.39 5.17
CA THR A 118 3.79 -2.04 5.45
C THR A 118 5.01 -1.73 4.59
N THR A 119 5.96 -2.67 4.53
CA THR A 119 7.16 -2.53 3.70
C THR A 119 6.78 -2.39 2.23
N PHE A 120 5.88 -3.23 1.74
CA PHE A 120 5.37 -3.13 0.37
C PHE A 120 4.82 -1.74 0.10
N THR A 121 3.96 -1.25 0.99
CA THR A 121 3.29 0.05 0.83
C THR A 121 4.31 1.19 0.76
N VAL A 122 5.28 1.20 1.67
CA VAL A 122 6.30 2.26 1.71
C VAL A 122 7.18 2.19 0.47
N VAL A 123 7.69 1.01 0.13
CA VAL A 123 8.60 0.85 -1.01
C VAL A 123 7.87 1.18 -2.32
N TYR A 124 6.65 0.70 -2.48
CA TYR A 124 5.88 1.01 -3.68
C TYR A 124 5.70 2.53 -3.84
N ALA A 125 5.26 3.19 -2.78
CA ALA A 125 5.02 4.63 -2.83
C ALA A 125 6.31 5.40 -3.15
N MET A 126 7.42 5.00 -2.56
CA MET A 126 8.70 5.69 -2.75
C MET A 126 9.27 5.50 -4.15
N ILE A 127 8.92 4.42 -4.83
CA ILE A 127 9.35 4.18 -6.20
C ILE A 127 8.34 4.75 -7.19
N TRP A 128 7.06 4.46 -6.97
CA TRP A 128 6.00 4.88 -7.89
C TRP A 128 5.91 6.39 -7.99
N PHE A 129 5.84 7.10 -6.85
CA PHE A 129 5.55 8.53 -6.86
C PHE A 129 6.60 9.32 -7.64
N PRO A 130 7.90 9.23 -7.33
CA PRO A 130 8.91 9.93 -8.13
C PRO A 130 9.13 9.27 -9.49
N GLY A 131 9.01 7.95 -9.57
CA GLY A 131 9.33 7.21 -10.78
C GLY A 131 8.42 7.54 -11.95
N VAL A 132 7.11 7.55 -11.73
CA VAL A 132 6.16 7.86 -12.80
C VAL A 132 6.33 9.30 -13.28
N ARG A 133 6.58 10.23 -12.35
CA ARG A 133 6.77 11.64 -12.69
C ARG A 133 8.07 11.85 -13.47
N TRP A 134 9.12 11.17 -13.04
CA TRP A 134 10.39 11.26 -13.74
C TRP A 134 10.31 10.72 -15.17
N LEU A 135 9.69 9.55 -15.35
CA LEU A 135 9.53 8.96 -16.67
C LEU A 135 8.61 9.80 -17.56
N ASP A 136 7.53 10.32 -16.99
CA ASP A 136 6.60 11.15 -17.73
C ASP A 136 7.29 12.42 -18.24
N ASN A 137 8.12 13.04 -17.41
CA ASN A 137 8.87 14.23 -17.80
C ASN A 137 9.91 13.93 -18.89
N ARG A 138 10.52 12.75 -18.88
CA ARG A 138 11.53 12.40 -19.87
C ARG A 138 10.94 12.02 -21.23
N THR A 139 9.68 11.61 -21.26
CA THR A 139 9.04 11.14 -22.50
C THR A 139 8.07 12.15 -23.10
N SER A 140 7.81 13.25 -22.40
CA SER A 140 6.88 14.28 -22.85
C SER A 140 7.56 15.43 -23.57
#